data_ca52a60e4ed7c6c1715dab449749b38a
#
_entry.id   ca52a60e4ed7c6c1715dab449749b38a
#
_cell.length_a   1.000
_cell.length_b   1.000
_cell.length_c   1.000
_cell.angle_alpha   90.00
_cell.angle_beta   90.00
_cell.angle_gamma   90.00
#
_symmetry.space_group_name_H-M   'P 1'
#
loop_
_entity.id
_entity.type
_entity.pdbx_description
1 polymer ?
#
loop_
_entity_poly.entity_id
_entity_poly.type
_entity_poly.pdbx_seq_one_letter_code
_entity_poly.pdbx_strand_id
1 'polypeptide(L)'
;VPDNALRPADPSQSGDHAKPADAAYSVRRSSALLKRIRKSEALIDARPGLYFTGYERIGGYPVFVERAKGAKLRDVDGNIYTDYLLGFGSVVLGHAHPEVNRAVIAALQRGVNPSLIDLAHLDLAERVVELVPAADCVTFLKTGSDAVDAAVRLARAVTGRARVINYGYHGWHDWCSTSSGVPEAAKALLQSFRYNDLAHAEALFAAYPEEIACIVMMPYEIDPPAPGYLNALKELAHRNGALFILDEVRSGFRIGLGGAQAHFNVSADLSAFGKAMANGHAISALAGRRAIMGKILQLGLTVTYFRSPDAMAAALATLKVLERDNVPERLARLGARLMSGLDEAAHQAGVPAHSIGLAATPFIEFEHEHKADRDRAMRLFCNAMLSRGHLMTPAHHWFICAQMSDADIDHTVRAAGEAFAFVRRMI
;
A
#
# COMPACT_ATOMS: atom_id res chain seq x y z
N VAL A 1 -25.72 -28.19 -24.49
CA VAL A 1 -25.18 -27.54 -23.26
C VAL A 1 -26.37 -26.87 -22.62
N PRO A 2 -26.85 -27.28 -21.43
CA PRO A 2 -27.95 -26.60 -20.78
C PRO A 2 -27.50 -25.25 -20.27
N ASP A 3 -28.27 -24.27 -20.65
CA ASP A 3 -28.19 -22.85 -20.32
C ASP A 3 -28.56 -22.65 -18.84
N ASN A 4 -27.56 -22.70 -17.97
CA ASN A 4 -27.72 -22.33 -16.57
C ASN A 4 -27.01 -20.98 -16.37
N ALA A 5 -27.59 -19.96 -17.03
CA ALA A 5 -27.20 -18.58 -16.92
C ALA A 5 -27.20 -18.17 -15.44
N LEU A 6 -26.08 -17.70 -14.99
CA LEU A 6 -25.90 -16.97 -13.73
C LEU A 6 -26.89 -15.80 -13.69
N ARG A 7 -28.07 -16.03 -13.09
CA ARG A 7 -28.93 -14.92 -12.69
C ARG A 7 -28.14 -14.08 -11.67
N PRO A 8 -28.07 -12.77 -11.82
CA PRO A 8 -27.54 -11.92 -10.76
C PRO A 8 -28.40 -12.19 -9.51
N ALA A 9 -27.74 -12.47 -8.39
CA ALA A 9 -28.42 -12.65 -7.12
C ALA A 9 -29.24 -11.40 -6.82
N ASP A 10 -30.51 -11.58 -6.51
CA ASP A 10 -31.42 -10.53 -6.09
C ASP A 10 -30.82 -9.85 -4.84
N PRO A 11 -30.49 -8.56 -4.90
CA PRO A 11 -29.91 -7.86 -3.77
C PRO A 11 -30.80 -7.78 -2.55
N SER A 12 -32.11 -8.09 -2.67
CA SER A 12 -33.07 -8.14 -1.57
C SER A 12 -33.02 -9.44 -0.77
N GLN A 13 -32.40 -10.53 -1.31
CA GLN A 13 -32.32 -11.84 -0.65
C GLN A 13 -31.00 -12.10 0.10
N SER A 14 -30.06 -11.17 0.09
CA SER A 14 -28.87 -11.27 0.93
C SER A 14 -29.18 -10.86 2.37
N GLY A 15 -29.97 -11.67 3.06
CA GLY A 15 -30.04 -11.60 4.51
C GLY A 15 -28.62 -11.70 5.08
N ASP A 16 -28.27 -10.84 6.02
CA ASP A 16 -27.04 -10.86 6.81
C ASP A 16 -27.02 -12.15 7.69
N HIS A 17 -26.92 -13.31 7.08
CA HIS A 17 -26.67 -14.56 7.80
C HIS A 17 -25.18 -14.59 8.15
N ALA A 18 -24.79 -13.75 9.13
CA ALA A 18 -23.54 -13.94 9.82
C ALA A 18 -23.51 -15.37 10.37
N LYS A 19 -22.38 -16.06 10.20
CA LYS A 19 -22.13 -17.33 10.86
C LYS A 19 -22.42 -17.14 12.35
N PRO A 20 -23.07 -18.08 13.06
CA PRO A 20 -23.22 -17.99 14.51
C PRO A 20 -21.87 -17.70 15.15
N ALA A 21 -21.84 -16.91 16.21
CA ALA A 21 -20.61 -16.50 16.89
C ALA A 21 -19.76 -17.72 17.35
N ASP A 22 -20.40 -18.85 17.57
CA ASP A 22 -19.79 -20.11 18.02
C ASP A 22 -19.35 -21.04 16.89
N ALA A 23 -19.54 -20.66 15.62
CA ALA A 23 -19.16 -21.52 14.51
C ALA A 23 -17.63 -21.54 14.36
N ALA A 24 -17.05 -22.75 14.43
CA ALA A 24 -15.62 -22.95 14.26
C ALA A 24 -15.10 -22.36 12.94
N TYR A 25 -13.91 -21.75 12.97
CA TYR A 25 -13.21 -21.26 11.79
C TYR A 25 -13.05 -22.38 10.76
N SER A 26 -13.39 -22.12 9.52
CA SER A 26 -13.30 -23.10 8.42
C SER A 26 -13.15 -22.36 7.09
N VAL A 27 -12.28 -22.88 6.22
CA VAL A 27 -12.05 -22.38 4.86
C VAL A 27 -12.16 -23.52 3.82
N ARG A 28 -13.08 -24.44 4.03
CA ARG A 28 -13.25 -25.63 3.18
C ARG A 28 -13.61 -25.27 1.73
N ARG A 29 -14.57 -24.34 1.55
CA ARG A 29 -14.98 -23.85 0.22
C ARG A 29 -13.86 -23.10 -0.45
N SER A 30 -13.18 -22.22 0.28
CA SER A 30 -12.00 -21.49 -0.19
C SER A 30 -10.90 -22.44 -0.68
N SER A 31 -10.60 -23.49 0.09
CA SER A 31 -9.61 -24.52 -0.27
C SER A 31 -9.99 -25.31 -1.52
N ALA A 32 -11.28 -25.62 -1.70
CA ALA A 32 -11.76 -26.31 -2.90
C ALA A 32 -11.65 -25.41 -4.15
N LEU A 33 -12.01 -24.14 -4.03
CA LEU A 33 -11.88 -23.16 -5.10
C LEU A 33 -10.41 -22.89 -5.46
N LEU A 34 -9.50 -22.87 -4.47
CA LEU A 34 -8.07 -22.73 -4.70
C LEU A 34 -7.52 -23.85 -5.58
N LYS A 35 -7.91 -25.10 -5.32
CA LYS A 35 -7.53 -26.25 -6.16
C LYS A 35 -8.05 -26.10 -7.61
N ARG A 36 -9.20 -25.46 -7.78
CA ARG A 36 -9.79 -25.22 -9.10
C ARG A 36 -9.06 -24.12 -9.87
N ILE A 37 -8.80 -22.96 -9.24
CA ILE A 37 -8.17 -21.81 -9.91
C ILE A 37 -6.71 -22.06 -10.28
N ARG A 38 -5.98 -22.89 -9.52
CA ARG A 38 -4.60 -23.31 -9.83
C ARG A 38 -4.43 -23.96 -11.20
N LYS A 39 -5.51 -24.40 -11.84
CA LYS A 39 -5.47 -24.98 -13.19
C LYS A 39 -5.40 -23.93 -14.29
N SER A 40 -5.73 -22.67 -14.00
CA SER A 40 -5.90 -21.61 -15.01
C SER A 40 -5.22 -20.28 -14.66
N GLU A 41 -4.78 -20.10 -13.42
CA GLU A 41 -4.17 -18.84 -12.94
C GLU A 41 -2.77 -19.11 -12.39
N ALA A 42 -1.76 -18.64 -13.14
CA ALA A 42 -0.36 -18.94 -12.83
C ALA A 42 0.15 -18.21 -11.57
N LEU A 43 -0.36 -16.99 -11.30
CA LEU A 43 0.11 -16.17 -10.17
C LEU A 43 -0.58 -16.51 -8.86
N ILE A 44 -1.60 -17.37 -8.85
CA ILE A 44 -2.34 -17.68 -7.63
C ILE A 44 -1.43 -18.29 -6.55
N ASP A 45 -0.40 -19.00 -6.95
CA ASP A 45 0.61 -19.61 -6.07
C ASP A 45 1.86 -18.72 -5.87
N ALA A 46 2.00 -17.63 -6.61
CA ALA A 46 3.17 -16.74 -6.49
C ALA A 46 3.24 -16.01 -5.13
N ARG A 47 2.09 -15.77 -4.50
CA ARG A 47 1.98 -15.10 -3.20
C ARG A 47 1.72 -16.02 -2.00
N PRO A 48 1.33 -17.30 -2.15
CA PRO A 48 1.02 -18.17 -1.02
C PRO A 48 2.16 -18.31 -0.02
N GLY A 49 3.40 -18.30 -0.46
CA GLY A 49 4.57 -18.36 0.41
C GLY A 49 4.64 -17.24 1.44
N LEU A 50 4.15 -16.04 1.09
CA LEU A 50 4.08 -14.89 1.99
C LEU A 50 2.83 -14.89 2.88
N TYR A 51 1.67 -15.33 2.34
CA TYR A 51 0.37 -15.16 2.98
C TYR A 51 -0.25 -16.46 3.49
N PHE A 52 0.09 -17.62 2.91
CA PHE A 52 -0.57 -18.89 3.21
C PHE A 52 0.26 -19.86 4.05
N THR A 53 1.57 -19.62 4.19
CA THR A 53 2.45 -20.54 4.93
C THR A 53 2.16 -20.49 6.43
N GLY A 54 1.90 -21.63 7.01
CA GLY A 54 1.66 -21.77 8.44
C GLY A 54 0.19 -21.70 8.88
N TYR A 55 -0.74 -21.39 7.97
CA TYR A 55 -2.18 -21.36 8.28
C TYR A 55 -2.85 -22.73 8.29
N GLU A 56 -2.16 -23.79 7.91
CA GLU A 56 -2.67 -25.18 7.91
C GLU A 56 -3.14 -25.61 9.30
N ARG A 57 -2.47 -25.14 10.35
CA ARG A 57 -2.78 -25.47 11.76
C ARG A 57 -4.14 -24.96 12.23
N ILE A 58 -4.65 -23.90 11.60
CA ILE A 58 -5.96 -23.32 11.90
C ILE A 58 -7.02 -23.66 10.84
N GLY A 59 -6.72 -24.58 9.90
CA GLY A 59 -7.64 -24.98 8.85
C GLY A 59 -7.45 -24.29 7.52
N GLY A 60 -6.41 -23.47 7.37
CA GLY A 60 -6.02 -22.81 6.13
C GLY A 60 -6.29 -21.30 6.10
N TYR A 61 -6.01 -20.68 4.96
CA TYR A 61 -6.16 -19.24 4.71
C TYR A 61 -7.38 -18.96 3.82
N PRO A 62 -8.19 -17.92 4.11
CA PRO A 62 -9.31 -17.52 3.25
C PRO A 62 -8.78 -16.87 1.98
N VAL A 63 -8.98 -17.50 0.83
CA VAL A 63 -8.45 -16.99 -0.45
C VAL A 63 -9.50 -16.15 -1.18
N PHE A 64 -10.78 -16.53 -1.05
CA PHE A 64 -11.86 -15.96 -1.84
C PHE A 64 -12.80 -15.14 -0.97
N VAL A 65 -12.91 -13.87 -1.33
CA VAL A 65 -13.86 -12.94 -0.72
C VAL A 65 -15.23 -13.05 -1.41
N GLU A 66 -16.29 -13.05 -0.63
CA GLU A 66 -17.67 -12.91 -1.11
C GLU A 66 -18.11 -11.45 -1.11
N ARG A 67 -17.78 -10.72 -0.05
CA ARG A 67 -18.17 -9.31 0.13
C ARG A 67 -17.13 -8.55 0.94
N ALA A 68 -16.94 -7.28 0.58
CA ALA A 68 -16.14 -6.32 1.32
C ALA A 68 -16.96 -5.05 1.57
N LYS A 69 -17.04 -4.58 2.83
CA LYS A 69 -17.74 -3.35 3.20
C LYS A 69 -17.14 -2.73 4.44
N GLY A 70 -16.88 -1.42 4.40
CA GLY A 70 -16.24 -0.72 5.51
C GLY A 70 -14.88 -1.32 5.84
N ALA A 71 -14.64 -1.66 7.09
CA ALA A 71 -13.41 -2.32 7.54
C ALA A 71 -13.47 -3.85 7.47
N LYS A 72 -14.53 -4.44 6.93
CA LYS A 72 -14.78 -5.88 7.04
C LYS A 72 -14.76 -6.58 5.68
N LEU A 73 -14.20 -7.80 5.69
CA LEU A 73 -14.31 -8.78 4.62
C LEU A 73 -15.17 -9.95 5.08
N ARG A 74 -15.98 -10.50 4.17
CA ARG A 74 -16.64 -11.79 4.33
C ARG A 74 -16.09 -12.73 3.27
N ASP A 75 -15.58 -13.88 3.69
CA ASP A 75 -15.10 -14.92 2.76
C ASP A 75 -16.26 -15.81 2.26
N VAL A 76 -15.95 -16.66 1.29
CA VAL A 76 -16.92 -17.61 0.72
C VAL A 76 -17.37 -18.69 1.67
N ASP A 77 -16.64 -18.91 2.77
CA ASP A 77 -16.98 -19.83 3.84
C ASP A 77 -17.83 -19.17 4.95
N GLY A 78 -18.12 -17.86 4.82
CA GLY A 78 -18.97 -17.07 5.72
C GLY A 78 -18.22 -16.48 6.92
N ASN A 79 -16.89 -16.63 7.01
CA ASN A 79 -16.12 -15.97 8.06
C ASN A 79 -16.04 -14.46 7.81
N ILE A 80 -16.06 -13.66 8.87
CA ILE A 80 -15.95 -12.20 8.82
C ILE A 80 -14.63 -11.79 9.46
N TYR A 81 -13.91 -10.89 8.78
CA TYR A 81 -12.60 -10.38 9.24
C TYR A 81 -12.59 -8.86 9.27
N THR A 82 -11.97 -8.27 10.29
CA THR A 82 -11.45 -6.91 10.19
C THR A 82 -10.23 -6.95 9.28
N ASP A 83 -10.26 -6.18 8.21
CA ASP A 83 -9.21 -6.18 7.19
C ASP A 83 -8.13 -5.17 7.55
N TYR A 84 -6.96 -5.66 7.98
CA TYR A 84 -5.77 -4.86 8.22
C TYR A 84 -4.79 -4.84 7.04
N LEU A 85 -5.09 -5.57 5.95
CA LEU A 85 -4.32 -5.47 4.71
C LEU A 85 -4.84 -4.36 3.78
N LEU A 86 -6.18 -4.16 3.72
CA LEU A 86 -6.85 -3.05 3.01
C LEU A 86 -6.31 -2.84 1.59
N GLY A 87 -6.15 -3.95 0.83
CA GLY A 87 -5.58 -3.90 -0.52
C GLY A 87 -4.18 -3.29 -0.56
N PHE A 88 -3.31 -3.70 0.36
CA PHE A 88 -1.95 -3.14 0.56
C PHE A 88 -1.97 -1.63 0.84
N GLY A 89 -2.95 -1.19 1.62
CA GLY A 89 -3.11 0.20 2.03
C GLY A 89 -3.85 1.09 1.02
N SER A 90 -4.37 0.54 -0.07
CA SER A 90 -5.12 1.35 -1.05
C SER A 90 -6.52 1.75 -0.55
N VAL A 91 -7.18 0.92 0.27
CA VAL A 91 -8.55 1.13 0.74
C VAL A 91 -8.55 1.98 2.01
N VAL A 92 -8.24 3.27 1.88
CA VAL A 92 -8.05 4.20 3.01
C VAL A 92 -9.36 4.60 3.70
N LEU A 93 -10.44 4.74 2.93
CA LEU A 93 -11.78 5.09 3.46
C LEU A 93 -12.58 3.88 3.90
N GLY A 94 -12.11 2.66 3.62
CA GLY A 94 -12.87 1.42 3.78
C GLY A 94 -13.51 0.94 2.47
N HIS A 95 -13.82 -0.34 2.44
CA HIS A 95 -14.42 -1.01 1.27
C HIS A 95 -15.80 -0.47 0.95
N ALA A 96 -16.11 -0.41 -0.35
CA ALA A 96 -17.40 0.01 -0.89
C ALA A 96 -17.90 1.35 -0.31
N HIS A 97 -17.01 2.34 -0.20
CA HIS A 97 -17.37 3.64 0.35
C HIS A 97 -18.45 4.33 -0.47
N PRO A 98 -19.59 4.77 0.15
CA PRO A 98 -20.76 5.19 -0.60
C PRO A 98 -20.53 6.38 -1.54
N GLU A 99 -19.76 7.39 -1.10
CA GLU A 99 -19.49 8.59 -1.91
C GLU A 99 -18.57 8.27 -3.08
N VAL A 100 -17.54 7.44 -2.87
CA VAL A 100 -16.65 7.00 -3.94
C VAL A 100 -17.42 6.17 -4.96
N ASN A 101 -18.23 5.20 -4.51
CA ASN A 101 -19.05 4.38 -5.41
C ASN A 101 -20.03 5.23 -6.23
N ARG A 102 -20.70 6.21 -5.63
CA ARG A 102 -21.61 7.12 -6.37
C ARG A 102 -20.87 7.90 -7.46
N ALA A 103 -19.68 8.45 -7.14
CA ALA A 103 -18.88 9.19 -8.10
C ALA A 103 -18.43 8.31 -9.28
N VAL A 104 -17.99 7.10 -9.00
CA VAL A 104 -17.58 6.11 -10.01
C VAL A 104 -18.77 5.72 -10.90
N ILE A 105 -19.93 5.37 -10.34
CA ILE A 105 -21.13 5.00 -11.09
C ILE A 105 -21.55 6.16 -12.01
N ALA A 106 -21.57 7.40 -11.52
CA ALA A 106 -21.92 8.57 -12.32
C ALA A 106 -20.90 8.80 -13.46
N ALA A 107 -19.61 8.54 -13.24
CA ALA A 107 -18.60 8.62 -14.28
C ALA A 107 -18.80 7.54 -15.36
N LEU A 108 -19.03 6.29 -14.96
CA LEU A 108 -19.27 5.16 -15.87
C LEU A 108 -20.48 5.39 -16.78
N GLN A 109 -21.54 6.04 -16.28
CA GLN A 109 -22.74 6.40 -17.06
C GLN A 109 -22.44 7.43 -18.18
N ARG A 110 -21.37 8.22 -18.07
CA ARG A 110 -20.92 9.17 -19.12
C ARG A 110 -19.94 8.57 -20.11
N GLY A 111 -19.32 7.44 -19.80
CA GLY A 111 -18.38 6.73 -20.67
C GLY A 111 -17.11 6.32 -19.94
N VAL A 112 -16.54 5.18 -20.33
CA VAL A 112 -15.42 4.54 -19.60
C VAL A 112 -14.06 5.10 -19.98
N ASN A 113 -13.82 5.33 -21.27
CA ASN A 113 -12.50 5.77 -21.77
C ASN A 113 -12.70 6.65 -23.04
N PRO A 114 -13.21 7.88 -22.88
CA PRO A 114 -13.46 8.78 -24.01
C PRO A 114 -12.15 9.18 -24.68
N SER A 115 -12.22 9.45 -25.98
CA SER A 115 -11.05 9.91 -26.77
C SER A 115 -10.63 11.34 -26.42
N LEU A 116 -11.49 12.10 -25.76
CA LEU A 116 -11.22 13.46 -25.29
C LEU A 116 -11.01 13.44 -23.76
N ILE A 117 -10.43 14.51 -23.24
CA ILE A 117 -10.18 14.68 -21.82
C ILE A 117 -11.50 14.98 -21.08
N ASP A 118 -11.85 14.18 -20.07
CA ASP A 118 -12.98 14.43 -19.18
C ASP A 118 -12.62 15.56 -18.17
N LEU A 119 -13.61 16.31 -17.74
CA LEU A 119 -13.41 17.42 -16.76
C LEU A 119 -12.82 16.92 -15.43
N ALA A 120 -13.15 15.70 -15.01
CA ALA A 120 -12.57 15.12 -13.81
C ALA A 120 -11.04 15.02 -13.87
N HIS A 121 -10.44 14.96 -15.08
CA HIS A 121 -8.99 15.00 -15.24
C HIS A 121 -8.42 16.37 -14.86
N LEU A 122 -9.06 17.46 -15.30
CA LEU A 122 -8.68 18.82 -14.94
C LEU A 122 -8.81 19.03 -13.44
N ASP A 123 -9.99 18.75 -12.89
CA ASP A 123 -10.29 18.95 -11.47
C ASP A 123 -9.31 18.17 -10.57
N LEU A 124 -8.98 16.93 -10.96
CA LEU A 124 -8.02 16.12 -10.21
C LEU A 124 -6.60 16.65 -10.32
N ALA A 125 -6.20 17.15 -11.50
CA ALA A 125 -4.87 17.72 -11.67
C ALA A 125 -4.67 18.97 -10.80
N GLU A 126 -5.63 19.87 -10.79
CA GLU A 126 -5.64 21.07 -9.93
C GLU A 126 -5.61 20.66 -8.45
N ARG A 127 -6.43 19.67 -8.07
CA ARG A 127 -6.50 19.21 -6.68
C ARG A 127 -5.21 18.57 -6.19
N VAL A 128 -4.54 17.77 -7.01
CA VAL A 128 -3.24 17.17 -6.64
C VAL A 128 -2.16 18.25 -6.48
N VAL A 129 -2.12 19.22 -7.40
CA VAL A 129 -1.17 20.34 -7.32
C VAL A 129 -1.42 21.19 -6.07
N GLU A 130 -2.67 21.41 -5.67
CA GLU A 130 -3.02 22.13 -4.44
C GLU A 130 -2.55 21.41 -3.17
N LEU A 131 -2.69 20.08 -3.12
CA LEU A 131 -2.41 19.28 -1.92
C LEU A 131 -0.95 18.91 -1.75
N VAL A 132 -0.21 18.70 -2.86
CA VAL A 132 1.15 18.15 -2.82
C VAL A 132 2.19 19.28 -2.77
N PRO A 133 3.02 19.36 -1.73
CA PRO A 133 4.09 20.33 -1.62
C PRO A 133 5.00 20.41 -2.80
N ALA A 134 5.57 21.04 -3.45
CA ALA A 134 6.50 20.99 -4.59
C ALA A 134 5.88 20.52 -5.92
N ALA A 135 4.58 20.33 -6.04
CA ALA A 135 3.92 20.01 -7.28
C ALA A 135 3.45 21.26 -8.03
N ASP A 136 4.13 21.61 -9.12
CA ASP A 136 3.64 22.66 -10.05
C ASP A 136 2.73 22.06 -11.14
N CYS A 137 2.85 20.76 -11.39
CA CYS A 137 2.02 20.01 -12.33
C CYS A 137 2.08 18.50 -12.06
N VAL A 138 1.13 17.77 -12.65
CA VAL A 138 0.95 16.34 -12.47
C VAL A 138 0.64 15.66 -13.80
N THR A 139 0.99 14.38 -13.91
CA THR A 139 0.46 13.46 -14.94
C THR A 139 -0.08 12.21 -14.27
N PHE A 140 -1.10 11.58 -14.88
CA PHE A 140 -1.73 10.39 -14.31
C PHE A 140 -1.33 9.13 -15.08
N LEU A 141 -1.23 8.02 -14.33
CA LEU A 141 -0.94 6.68 -14.82
C LEU A 141 -1.86 5.69 -14.09
N LYS A 142 -1.58 4.39 -14.15
CA LYS A 142 -2.47 3.38 -13.55
C LYS A 142 -1.94 2.74 -12.29
N THR A 143 -0.66 2.41 -12.25
CA THR A 143 -0.06 1.74 -11.09
C THR A 143 1.05 2.59 -10.47
N GLY A 144 1.35 2.34 -9.19
CA GLY A 144 2.49 2.99 -8.55
C GLY A 144 3.80 2.69 -9.28
N SER A 145 3.95 1.47 -9.81
CA SER A 145 5.12 1.08 -10.61
C SER A 145 5.28 1.96 -11.85
N ASP A 146 4.18 2.25 -12.56
CA ASP A 146 4.22 3.15 -13.74
C ASP A 146 4.65 4.56 -13.34
N ALA A 147 4.15 5.07 -12.22
CA ALA A 147 4.46 6.43 -11.78
C ALA A 147 5.93 6.58 -11.37
N VAL A 148 6.49 5.59 -10.65
CA VAL A 148 7.90 5.61 -10.24
C VAL A 148 8.81 5.35 -11.44
N ASP A 149 8.45 4.46 -12.37
CA ASP A 149 9.20 4.23 -13.61
C ASP A 149 9.26 5.52 -14.46
N ALA A 150 8.13 6.22 -14.61
CA ALA A 150 8.08 7.50 -15.30
C ALA A 150 8.97 8.56 -14.62
N ALA A 151 9.00 8.60 -13.28
CA ALA A 151 9.86 9.50 -12.52
C ALA A 151 11.35 9.23 -12.78
N VAL A 152 11.76 7.96 -12.72
CA VAL A 152 13.16 7.55 -12.96
C VAL A 152 13.55 7.81 -14.41
N ARG A 153 12.68 7.48 -15.38
CA ARG A 153 12.93 7.76 -16.80
C ARG A 153 13.05 9.25 -17.07
N LEU A 154 12.22 10.07 -16.40
CA LEU A 154 12.30 11.53 -16.50
C LEU A 154 13.60 12.05 -15.88
N ALA A 155 14.03 11.54 -14.74
CA ALA A 155 15.30 11.90 -14.13
C ALA A 155 16.49 11.60 -15.04
N ARG A 156 16.50 10.42 -15.68
CA ARG A 156 17.51 10.06 -16.68
C ARG A 156 17.52 11.03 -17.86
N ALA A 157 16.36 11.39 -18.38
CA ALA A 157 16.23 12.33 -19.50
C ALA A 157 16.67 13.78 -19.13
N VAL A 158 16.42 14.18 -17.88
CA VAL A 158 16.79 15.54 -17.39
C VAL A 158 18.29 15.65 -17.15
N THR A 159 18.89 14.62 -16.53
CA THR A 159 20.29 14.63 -16.11
C THR A 159 21.25 14.11 -17.16
N GLY A 160 20.77 13.36 -18.16
CA GLY A 160 21.62 12.64 -19.14
C GLY A 160 22.36 11.43 -18.52
N ARG A 161 22.01 11.03 -17.30
CA ARG A 161 22.69 9.97 -16.53
C ARG A 161 21.81 8.73 -16.45
N ALA A 162 22.41 7.55 -16.21
CA ALA A 162 21.68 6.29 -16.27
C ALA A 162 21.48 5.60 -14.89
N ARG A 163 22.40 5.78 -13.96
CA ARG A 163 22.41 5.07 -12.69
C ARG A 163 21.35 5.63 -11.73
N VAL A 164 20.77 4.74 -10.91
CA VAL A 164 19.79 5.08 -9.86
C VAL A 164 20.30 4.54 -8.53
N ILE A 165 20.21 5.33 -7.49
CA ILE A 165 20.34 4.80 -6.13
C ILE A 165 18.97 4.83 -5.45
N ASN A 166 18.65 3.71 -4.75
CA ASN A 166 17.30 3.54 -4.21
C ASN A 166 17.26 3.01 -2.78
N TYR A 167 16.13 3.27 -2.12
CA TYR A 167 15.71 2.58 -0.90
C TYR A 167 14.22 2.24 -0.93
N GLY A 168 13.90 0.98 -0.62
CA GLY A 168 12.54 0.49 -0.51
C GLY A 168 12.04 -0.25 -1.77
N TYR A 169 10.76 -0.59 -1.76
CA TYR A 169 10.10 -1.31 -2.86
C TYR A 169 9.40 -0.34 -3.82
N HIS A 170 9.72 -0.42 -5.11
CA HIS A 170 9.21 0.50 -6.14
C HIS A 170 8.44 -0.20 -7.27
N GLY A 171 8.04 -1.43 -7.08
CA GLY A 171 7.38 -2.24 -8.09
C GLY A 171 8.26 -3.37 -8.61
N TRP A 172 8.02 -3.80 -9.86
CA TRP A 172 8.64 -4.99 -10.44
C TRP A 172 9.32 -4.74 -11.80
N HIS A 173 9.36 -3.48 -12.26
CA HIS A 173 10.00 -3.11 -13.52
C HIS A 173 11.52 -3.32 -13.47
N ASP A 174 12.13 -3.52 -14.62
CA ASP A 174 13.54 -3.89 -14.74
C ASP A 174 14.51 -2.93 -14.03
N TRP A 175 14.15 -1.64 -14.00
CA TRP A 175 15.03 -0.63 -13.40
C TRP A 175 15.16 -0.76 -11.87
N CYS A 176 14.20 -1.39 -11.18
CA CYS A 176 14.16 -1.50 -9.72
C CYS A 176 14.17 -2.94 -9.20
N SER A 177 14.40 -3.91 -10.07
CA SER A 177 14.38 -5.33 -9.71
C SER A 177 15.70 -6.03 -10.06
N THR A 178 16.09 -6.98 -9.21
CA THR A 178 17.22 -7.89 -9.44
C THR A 178 16.75 -9.33 -9.69
N SER A 179 15.44 -9.53 -9.84
CA SER A 179 14.84 -10.86 -10.00
C SER A 179 15.18 -11.51 -11.34
N SER A 180 14.81 -12.79 -11.46
CA SER A 180 15.02 -13.57 -12.70
C SER A 180 14.35 -12.90 -13.89
N GLY A 181 15.01 -12.89 -15.02
CA GLY A 181 14.54 -12.28 -16.28
C GLY A 181 14.94 -10.83 -16.48
N VAL A 182 15.38 -10.12 -15.43
CA VAL A 182 15.94 -8.76 -15.60
C VAL A 182 17.35 -8.85 -16.19
N PRO A 183 17.65 -8.10 -17.29
CA PRO A 183 18.98 -8.09 -17.88
C PRO A 183 20.06 -7.59 -16.91
N GLU A 184 21.25 -8.19 -16.94
CA GLU A 184 22.37 -7.78 -16.08
C GLU A 184 22.76 -6.31 -16.28
N ALA A 185 22.64 -5.80 -17.52
CA ALA A 185 22.88 -4.39 -17.82
C ALA A 185 21.92 -3.45 -17.08
N ALA A 186 20.67 -3.86 -16.88
CA ALA A 186 19.69 -3.08 -16.09
C ALA A 186 20.02 -3.17 -14.59
N LYS A 187 20.31 -4.36 -14.08
CA LYS A 187 20.70 -4.57 -12.67
C LYS A 187 21.95 -3.76 -12.30
N ALA A 188 22.94 -3.69 -13.19
CA ALA A 188 24.18 -2.94 -12.96
C ALA A 188 23.96 -1.43 -12.74
N LEU A 189 22.85 -0.88 -13.21
CA LEU A 189 22.51 0.53 -13.07
C LEU A 189 21.76 0.87 -11.78
N LEU A 190 21.40 -0.15 -10.97
CA LEU A 190 20.70 0.03 -9.71
C LEU A 190 21.65 -0.22 -8.55
N GLN A 191 21.70 0.71 -7.58
CA GLN A 191 22.40 0.56 -6.32
C GLN A 191 21.46 0.88 -5.17
N SER A 192 21.41 0.03 -4.15
CA SER A 192 20.60 0.30 -2.95
C SER A 192 21.46 0.86 -1.83
N PHE A 193 20.95 1.86 -1.11
CA PHE A 193 21.60 2.38 0.10
C PHE A 193 20.84 1.94 1.36
N ARG A 194 21.53 2.01 2.51
CA ARG A 194 20.93 1.67 3.80
C ARG A 194 20.10 2.84 4.32
N TYR A 195 18.93 2.54 4.86
CA TYR A 195 18.05 3.54 5.45
C TYR A 195 18.68 4.21 6.68
N ASN A 196 18.45 5.51 6.81
CA ASN A 196 19.03 6.34 7.85
C ASN A 196 20.59 6.35 7.88
N ASP A 197 21.22 6.00 6.78
CA ASP A 197 22.68 5.99 6.60
C ASP A 197 23.08 6.94 5.46
N LEU A 198 23.23 8.21 5.78
CA LEU A 198 23.64 9.24 4.81
C LEU A 198 25.05 8.96 4.26
N ALA A 199 25.96 8.47 5.11
CA ALA A 199 27.34 8.18 4.70
C ALA A 199 27.41 7.08 3.63
N HIS A 200 26.49 6.09 3.68
CA HIS A 200 26.41 5.08 2.62
C HIS A 200 25.94 5.68 1.29
N ALA A 201 24.97 6.59 1.31
CA ALA A 201 24.55 7.30 0.10
C ALA A 201 25.69 8.18 -0.46
N GLU A 202 26.44 8.88 0.38
CA GLU A 202 27.62 9.68 0.00
C GLU A 202 28.69 8.78 -0.65
N ALA A 203 28.97 7.60 -0.08
CA ALA A 203 29.92 6.66 -0.65
C ALA A 203 29.51 6.17 -2.04
N LEU A 204 28.22 6.00 -2.31
CA LEU A 204 27.73 5.66 -3.65
C LEU A 204 27.94 6.79 -4.66
N PHE A 205 27.71 8.05 -4.28
CA PHE A 205 28.04 9.18 -5.15
C PHE A 205 29.53 9.29 -5.44
N ALA A 206 30.38 9.01 -4.45
CA ALA A 206 31.83 8.99 -4.64
C ALA A 206 32.29 7.82 -5.54
N ALA A 207 31.63 6.67 -5.45
CA ALA A 207 31.93 5.50 -6.28
C ALA A 207 31.48 5.64 -7.74
N TYR A 208 30.45 6.46 -8.00
CA TYR A 208 29.86 6.64 -9.33
C TYR A 208 29.73 8.15 -9.67
N PRO A 209 30.84 8.88 -9.76
CA PRO A 209 30.81 10.32 -10.03
C PRO A 209 30.16 10.61 -11.35
N GLU A 210 29.22 11.56 -11.36
CA GLU A 210 28.46 12.00 -12.54
C GLU A 210 27.61 10.93 -13.26
N GLU A 211 27.46 9.73 -12.69
CA GLU A 211 26.65 8.66 -13.29
C GLU A 211 25.21 8.61 -12.74
N ILE A 212 25.00 9.09 -11.51
CA ILE A 212 23.72 8.93 -10.78
C ILE A 212 22.73 9.99 -11.27
N ALA A 213 21.59 9.52 -11.84
CA ALA A 213 20.48 10.35 -12.28
C ALA A 213 19.60 10.83 -11.13
N CYS A 214 19.35 9.96 -10.16
CA CYS A 214 18.48 10.27 -9.04
C CYS A 214 18.72 9.37 -7.81
N ILE A 215 18.34 9.91 -6.67
CA ILE A 215 17.92 9.12 -5.50
C ILE A 215 16.42 8.90 -5.63
N VAL A 216 15.96 7.65 -5.53
CA VAL A 216 14.53 7.32 -5.40
C VAL A 216 14.30 6.51 -4.14
N MET A 217 13.36 6.92 -3.30
CA MET A 217 13.12 6.22 -2.04
C MET A 217 11.70 6.30 -1.56
N MET A 218 11.26 5.26 -0.86
CA MET A 218 10.13 5.37 0.05
C MET A 218 10.54 6.27 1.22
N PRO A 219 9.73 7.26 1.61
CA PRO A 219 10.10 8.18 2.69
C PRO A 219 10.30 7.47 4.04
N TYR A 220 9.63 6.35 4.24
CA TYR A 220 9.83 5.38 5.33
C TYR A 220 9.35 4.00 4.87
N GLU A 221 9.88 2.96 5.49
CA GLU A 221 9.36 1.59 5.28
C GLU A 221 8.62 1.10 6.53
N ILE A 222 9.26 1.04 7.66
CA ILE A 222 8.68 0.78 8.98
C ILE A 222 8.92 2.01 9.84
N ASP A 223 10.15 2.27 10.22
CA ASP A 223 10.51 3.37 11.09
C ASP A 223 10.48 4.72 10.37
N PRO A 224 10.16 5.80 11.09
CA PRO A 224 10.27 7.15 10.53
C PRO A 224 11.74 7.49 10.21
N PRO A 225 11.97 8.40 9.26
CA PRO A 225 13.32 8.89 8.99
C PRO A 225 13.88 9.64 10.20
N ALA A 226 15.19 9.52 10.41
CA ALA A 226 15.88 10.35 11.40
C ALA A 226 15.66 11.85 11.10
N PRO A 227 15.60 12.70 12.13
CA PRO A 227 15.39 14.13 11.93
C PRO A 227 16.38 14.73 10.91
N GLY A 228 15.85 15.40 9.88
CA GLY A 228 16.66 16.04 8.82
C GLY A 228 17.21 15.10 7.74
N TYR A 229 17.09 13.78 7.89
CA TYR A 229 17.68 12.80 6.97
C TYR A 229 17.20 12.96 5.51
N LEU A 230 15.90 13.12 5.28
CA LEU A 230 15.34 13.31 3.93
C LEU A 230 15.84 14.58 3.25
N ASN A 231 15.97 15.67 4.01
CA ASN A 231 16.54 16.92 3.50
C ASN A 231 18.03 16.77 3.19
N ALA A 232 18.79 16.09 4.04
CA ALA A 232 20.22 15.81 3.80
C ALA A 232 20.43 14.96 2.53
N LEU A 233 19.58 13.96 2.28
CA LEU A 233 19.61 13.17 1.03
C LEU A 233 19.27 14.02 -0.20
N LYS A 234 18.27 14.90 -0.10
CA LYS A 234 17.94 15.84 -1.17
C LYS A 234 19.12 16.76 -1.50
N GLU A 235 19.73 17.35 -0.48
CA GLU A 235 20.91 18.20 -0.64
C GLU A 235 22.08 17.43 -1.26
N LEU A 236 22.30 16.19 -0.83
CA LEU A 236 23.31 15.30 -1.41
C LEU A 236 23.04 15.07 -2.92
N ALA A 237 21.80 14.76 -3.29
CA ALA A 237 21.42 14.58 -4.69
C ALA A 237 21.73 15.85 -5.51
N HIS A 238 21.27 17.02 -5.02
CA HIS A 238 21.42 18.29 -5.70
C HIS A 238 22.89 18.72 -5.85
N ARG A 239 23.73 18.57 -4.81
CA ARG A 239 25.18 18.85 -4.87
C ARG A 239 25.89 18.04 -5.96
N ASN A 240 25.38 16.84 -6.26
CA ASN A 240 25.91 15.94 -7.28
C ASN A 240 25.16 16.04 -8.62
N GLY A 241 24.25 17.00 -8.80
CA GLY A 241 23.48 17.17 -10.04
C GLY A 241 22.47 16.06 -10.32
N ALA A 242 22.05 15.33 -9.32
CA ALA A 242 21.01 14.29 -9.38
C ALA A 242 19.67 14.84 -8.87
N LEU A 243 18.56 14.17 -9.21
CA LEU A 243 17.24 14.49 -8.68
C LEU A 243 16.92 13.68 -7.42
N PHE A 244 16.09 14.27 -6.55
CA PHE A 244 15.53 13.61 -5.38
C PHE A 244 14.06 13.27 -5.63
N ILE A 245 13.73 11.97 -5.64
CA ILE A 245 12.41 11.42 -5.94
C ILE A 245 11.85 10.71 -4.70
N LEU A 246 10.64 11.09 -4.29
CA LEU A 246 9.92 10.37 -3.24
C LEU A 246 8.84 9.45 -3.83
N ASP A 247 8.94 8.17 -3.51
CA ASP A 247 7.89 7.20 -3.75
C ASP A 247 6.85 7.28 -2.63
N GLU A 248 5.83 8.08 -2.86
CA GLU A 248 4.70 8.29 -1.96
C GLU A 248 3.50 7.36 -2.26
N VAL A 249 3.70 6.32 -3.03
CA VAL A 249 2.61 5.38 -3.40
C VAL A 249 1.95 4.76 -2.16
N ARG A 250 2.68 4.59 -1.05
CA ARG A 250 2.15 4.09 0.22
C ARG A 250 1.79 5.20 1.21
N SER A 251 2.61 6.23 1.31
CA SER A 251 2.49 7.30 2.30
C SER A 251 1.53 8.41 1.90
N GLY A 252 1.48 8.73 0.60
CA GLY A 252 0.68 9.82 0.05
C GLY A 252 -0.80 9.71 0.42
N PHE A 253 -1.39 10.82 0.85
CA PHE A 253 -2.79 10.96 1.27
C PHE A 253 -3.20 10.07 2.47
N ARG A 254 -2.29 9.26 3.01
CA ARG A 254 -2.54 8.40 4.17
C ARG A 254 -2.06 9.02 5.48
N ILE A 255 -0.80 9.49 5.52
CA ILE A 255 -0.21 10.08 6.73
C ILE A 255 -0.40 11.59 6.82
N GLY A 256 -1.02 12.18 5.81
CA GLY A 256 -1.35 13.58 5.65
C GLY A 256 -1.83 13.85 4.23
N LEU A 257 -2.61 14.90 4.02
CA LEU A 257 -3.09 15.28 2.67
C LEU A 257 -1.93 15.62 1.73
N GLY A 258 -0.88 16.26 2.24
CA GLY A 258 0.35 16.55 1.49
C GLY A 258 1.37 15.40 1.52
N GLY A 259 0.97 14.20 1.98
CA GLY A 259 1.84 13.02 2.04
C GLY A 259 2.99 13.13 3.05
N ALA A 260 4.01 12.32 2.84
CA ALA A 260 5.23 12.33 3.65
C ALA A 260 6.02 13.64 3.50
N GLN A 261 5.90 14.32 2.36
CA GLN A 261 6.56 15.60 2.15
C GLN A 261 6.10 16.65 3.17
N ALA A 262 4.79 16.79 3.36
CA ALA A 262 4.24 17.70 4.36
C ALA A 262 4.54 17.20 5.78
N HIS A 263 4.42 15.89 6.03
CA HIS A 263 4.61 15.29 7.35
C HIS A 263 6.05 15.43 7.87
N PHE A 264 7.05 15.23 7.02
CA PHE A 264 8.48 15.32 7.37
C PHE A 264 9.14 16.64 6.95
N ASN A 265 8.36 17.63 6.51
CA ASN A 265 8.85 18.94 6.06
C ASN A 265 10.01 18.82 5.03
N VAL A 266 9.77 18.08 3.97
CA VAL A 266 10.68 17.91 2.84
C VAL A 266 9.93 18.13 1.54
N SER A 267 10.58 18.65 0.52
CA SER A 267 10.02 18.77 -0.84
C SER A 267 10.90 18.03 -1.82
N ALA A 268 10.33 17.07 -2.55
CA ALA A 268 11.03 16.35 -3.61
C ALA A 268 11.04 17.12 -4.93
N ASP A 269 11.91 16.73 -5.86
CA ASP A 269 11.86 17.20 -7.25
C ASP A 269 10.70 16.55 -8.02
N LEU A 270 10.47 15.27 -7.76
CA LEU A 270 9.39 14.46 -8.30
C LEU A 270 8.82 13.57 -7.20
N SER A 271 7.52 13.29 -7.27
CA SER A 271 6.85 12.40 -6.30
C SER A 271 5.82 11.53 -7.00
N ALA A 272 5.84 10.23 -6.69
CA ALA A 272 4.90 9.25 -7.23
C ALA A 272 3.81 8.92 -6.19
N PHE A 273 2.54 8.96 -6.60
CA PHE A 273 1.37 8.68 -5.76
C PHE A 273 0.52 7.56 -6.34
N GLY A 274 -0.33 6.96 -5.50
CA GLY A 274 -1.27 5.91 -5.89
C GLY A 274 -2.09 5.45 -4.70
N LYS A 275 -2.49 4.18 -4.69
CA LYS A 275 -3.15 3.51 -3.54
C LYS A 275 -4.24 4.35 -2.86
N ALA A 276 -3.94 4.99 -1.71
CA ALA A 276 -4.90 5.76 -0.92
C ALA A 276 -5.53 6.93 -1.69
N MET A 277 -4.89 7.41 -2.75
CA MET A 277 -5.40 8.51 -3.57
C MET A 277 -6.83 8.27 -4.11
N ALA A 278 -7.18 7.01 -4.40
CA ALA A 278 -8.47 6.68 -5.02
C ALA A 278 -9.21 5.50 -4.34
N ASN A 279 -8.97 5.27 -3.07
CA ASN A 279 -9.63 4.24 -2.26
C ASN A 279 -9.71 2.85 -2.94
N GLY A 280 -8.60 2.41 -3.58
CA GLY A 280 -8.48 1.11 -4.23
C GLY A 280 -8.77 1.09 -5.73
N HIS A 281 -9.23 2.19 -6.34
CA HIS A 281 -9.35 2.30 -7.78
C HIS A 281 -7.97 2.51 -8.43
N ALA A 282 -7.81 1.93 -9.65
CA ALA A 282 -6.53 1.90 -10.34
C ALA A 282 -6.19 3.25 -10.99
N ILE A 283 -5.49 4.08 -10.25
CA ILE A 283 -4.89 5.34 -10.71
C ILE A 283 -3.64 5.64 -9.90
N SER A 284 -2.65 6.23 -10.54
CA SER A 284 -1.45 6.79 -9.94
C SER A 284 -1.12 8.13 -10.55
N ALA A 285 -0.24 8.89 -9.90
CA ALA A 285 0.18 10.20 -10.34
C ALA A 285 1.68 10.38 -10.18
N LEU A 286 2.29 11.04 -11.15
CA LEU A 286 3.63 11.62 -11.04
C LEU A 286 3.46 13.13 -10.96
N ALA A 287 3.84 13.73 -9.85
CA ALA A 287 3.78 15.16 -9.59
C ALA A 287 5.19 15.73 -9.39
N GLY A 288 5.40 16.99 -9.73
CA GLY A 288 6.69 17.62 -9.53
C GLY A 288 6.82 19.03 -10.11
N ARG A 289 8.04 19.53 -10.10
CA ARG A 289 8.35 20.88 -10.55
C ARG A 289 8.17 21.00 -12.07
N ARG A 290 7.56 22.09 -12.52
CA ARG A 290 7.28 22.34 -13.94
C ARG A 290 8.53 22.30 -14.82
N ALA A 291 9.66 22.82 -14.33
CA ALA A 291 10.93 22.80 -15.06
C ALA A 291 11.40 21.39 -15.40
N ILE A 292 11.14 20.40 -14.54
CA ILE A 292 11.47 18.98 -14.73
C ILE A 292 10.36 18.32 -15.55
N MET A 293 9.12 18.45 -15.13
CA MET A 293 7.95 17.83 -15.74
C MET A 293 7.73 18.27 -17.18
N GLY A 294 8.19 19.45 -17.59
CA GLY A 294 8.13 19.94 -18.97
C GLY A 294 8.85 19.04 -19.99
N LYS A 295 9.78 18.19 -19.55
CA LYS A 295 10.46 17.22 -20.42
C LYS A 295 9.72 15.87 -20.56
N ILE A 296 8.58 15.68 -19.90
CA ILE A 296 7.84 14.40 -19.91
C ILE A 296 7.38 13.98 -21.31
N LEU A 297 7.10 14.93 -22.19
CA LEU A 297 6.72 14.66 -23.58
C LEU A 297 7.82 13.93 -24.38
N GLN A 298 9.09 14.07 -23.99
CA GLN A 298 10.22 13.41 -24.63
C GLN A 298 10.32 11.91 -24.29
N LEU A 299 9.59 11.45 -23.26
CA LEU A 299 9.68 10.07 -22.79
C LEU A 299 8.90 9.08 -23.66
N GLY A 300 8.04 9.53 -24.55
CA GLY A 300 7.10 8.66 -25.27
C GLY A 300 6.14 7.94 -24.33
N LEU A 301 5.81 8.55 -23.19
CA LEU A 301 4.93 7.97 -22.19
C LEU A 301 3.51 7.80 -22.73
N THR A 302 3.04 6.56 -22.87
CA THR A 302 1.71 6.23 -23.37
C THR A 302 1.05 5.18 -22.49
N VAL A 303 -0.18 5.46 -22.06
CA VAL A 303 -1.02 4.56 -21.25
C VAL A 303 -2.45 4.67 -21.75
N THR A 304 -3.01 3.62 -22.33
CA THR A 304 -4.37 3.64 -22.91
C THR A 304 -5.42 4.14 -21.91
N TYR A 305 -5.31 3.74 -20.65
CA TYR A 305 -6.32 4.01 -19.61
C TYR A 305 -5.99 5.19 -18.69
N PHE A 306 -4.97 5.99 -18.97
CA PHE A 306 -4.55 7.07 -18.07
C PHE A 306 -5.60 8.20 -17.91
N ARG A 307 -6.57 8.28 -18.83
CA ARG A 307 -7.67 9.25 -18.82
C ARG A 307 -9.03 8.67 -18.40
N SER A 308 -9.06 7.45 -17.83
CA SER A 308 -10.33 6.81 -17.42
C SER A 308 -11.08 7.65 -16.38
N PRO A 309 -12.28 8.20 -16.67
CA PRO A 309 -12.98 9.15 -15.79
C PRO A 309 -13.43 8.54 -14.47
N ASP A 310 -13.71 7.23 -14.46
CA ASP A 310 -14.13 6.49 -13.27
C ASP A 310 -13.09 6.51 -12.16
N ALA A 311 -11.81 6.26 -12.51
CA ALA A 311 -10.72 6.29 -11.54
C ALA A 311 -10.41 7.72 -11.06
N MET A 312 -10.57 8.73 -11.94
CA MET A 312 -10.41 10.14 -11.56
C MET A 312 -11.54 10.60 -10.63
N ALA A 313 -12.78 10.22 -10.94
CA ALA A 313 -13.92 10.49 -10.06
C ALA A 313 -13.77 9.82 -8.70
N ALA A 314 -13.22 8.58 -8.66
CA ALA A 314 -12.90 7.90 -7.42
C ALA A 314 -11.86 8.69 -6.61
N ALA A 315 -10.79 9.17 -7.26
CA ALA A 315 -9.74 9.95 -6.62
C ALA A 315 -10.29 11.27 -6.05
N LEU A 316 -11.04 12.05 -6.85
CA LEU A 316 -11.66 13.31 -6.41
C LEU A 316 -12.57 13.09 -5.20
N ALA A 317 -13.45 12.08 -5.26
CA ALA A 317 -14.34 11.76 -4.14
C ALA A 317 -13.55 11.33 -2.90
N THR A 318 -12.48 10.55 -3.08
CA THR A 318 -11.61 10.10 -1.98
C THR A 318 -10.91 11.30 -1.34
N LEU A 319 -10.23 12.14 -2.11
CA LEU A 319 -9.50 13.31 -1.60
C LEU A 319 -10.43 14.29 -0.86
N LYS A 320 -11.64 14.50 -1.40
CA LYS A 320 -12.67 15.31 -0.74
C LYS A 320 -13.06 14.76 0.63
N VAL A 321 -13.26 13.45 0.76
CA VAL A 321 -13.61 12.83 2.04
C VAL A 321 -12.42 12.85 2.99
N LEU A 322 -11.20 12.58 2.51
CA LEU A 322 -9.99 12.62 3.34
C LEU A 322 -9.81 13.97 4.01
N GLU A 323 -10.06 15.07 3.28
CA GLU A 323 -9.95 16.41 3.82
C GLU A 323 -11.13 16.78 4.73
N ARG A 324 -12.37 16.64 4.24
CA ARG A 324 -13.59 17.02 4.98
C ARG A 324 -13.68 16.37 6.34
N ASP A 325 -13.34 15.07 6.41
CA ASP A 325 -13.51 14.24 7.61
C ASP A 325 -12.20 14.10 8.40
N ASN A 326 -11.17 14.86 8.02
CA ASN A 326 -9.84 14.86 8.65
C ASN A 326 -9.31 13.42 8.86
N VAL A 327 -9.38 12.62 7.78
CA VAL A 327 -9.11 11.19 7.85
C VAL A 327 -7.68 10.86 8.29
N PRO A 328 -6.61 11.55 7.82
CA PRO A 328 -5.25 11.23 8.26
C PRO A 328 -5.07 11.25 9.78
N GLU A 329 -5.58 12.26 10.49
CA GLU A 329 -5.54 12.32 11.94
C GLU A 329 -6.35 11.21 12.59
N ARG A 330 -7.53 10.88 12.01
CA ARG A 330 -8.32 9.75 12.48
C ARG A 330 -7.55 8.44 12.36
N LEU A 331 -6.85 8.21 11.24
CA LEU A 331 -6.01 7.02 11.05
C LEU A 331 -4.87 6.96 12.08
N ALA A 332 -4.20 8.09 12.31
CA ALA A 332 -3.12 8.20 13.28
C ALA A 332 -3.63 7.92 14.70
N ARG A 333 -4.77 8.48 15.11
CA ARG A 333 -5.37 8.26 16.42
C ARG A 333 -5.75 6.78 16.65
N LEU A 334 -6.45 6.18 15.68
CA LEU A 334 -6.88 4.78 15.77
C LEU A 334 -5.67 3.82 15.76
N GLY A 335 -4.66 4.12 14.94
CA GLY A 335 -3.44 3.34 14.88
C GLY A 335 -2.62 3.43 16.15
N ALA A 336 -2.47 4.62 16.74
CA ALA A 336 -1.81 4.80 18.03
C ALA A 336 -2.52 4.01 19.15
N ARG A 337 -3.88 4.03 19.17
CA ARG A 337 -4.66 3.19 20.09
C ARG A 337 -4.39 1.70 19.89
N LEU A 338 -4.31 1.24 18.62
CA LEU A 338 -3.98 -0.15 18.31
C LEU A 338 -2.59 -0.51 18.82
N MET A 339 -1.58 0.29 18.49
CA MET A 339 -0.18 0.06 18.89
C MET A 339 -0.05 -0.03 20.41
N SER A 340 -0.55 0.97 21.16
CA SER A 340 -0.52 0.95 22.61
C SER A 340 -1.26 -0.27 23.20
N GLY A 341 -2.39 -0.66 22.61
CA GLY A 341 -3.13 -1.84 23.06
C GLY A 341 -2.39 -3.15 22.76
N LEU A 342 -1.69 -3.25 21.63
CA LEU A 342 -0.87 -4.42 21.29
C LEU A 342 0.33 -4.55 22.23
N ASP A 343 1.00 -3.45 22.57
CA ASP A 343 2.15 -3.42 23.49
C ASP A 343 1.73 -3.86 24.88
N GLU A 344 0.62 -3.32 25.39
CA GLU A 344 0.06 -3.74 26.68
C GLU A 344 -0.34 -5.22 26.68
N ALA A 345 -1.00 -5.70 25.62
CA ALA A 345 -1.40 -7.10 25.49
C ALA A 345 -0.18 -8.06 25.40
N ALA A 346 0.89 -7.68 24.71
CA ALA A 346 2.13 -8.43 24.66
C ALA A 346 2.80 -8.51 26.04
N HIS A 347 2.89 -7.36 26.72
CA HIS A 347 3.44 -7.27 28.09
C HIS A 347 2.67 -8.16 29.07
N GLN A 348 1.33 -8.04 29.10
CA GLN A 348 0.48 -8.86 29.98
C GLN A 348 0.61 -10.36 29.69
N ALA A 349 0.78 -10.74 28.43
CA ALA A 349 1.01 -12.13 28.05
C ALA A 349 2.46 -12.61 28.32
N GLY A 350 3.38 -11.71 28.69
CA GLY A 350 4.79 -12.01 28.88
C GLY A 350 5.48 -12.45 27.58
N VAL A 351 5.11 -11.84 26.46
CA VAL A 351 5.71 -12.04 25.13
C VAL A 351 6.59 -10.85 24.80
N PRO A 352 7.88 -11.03 24.49
CA PRO A 352 8.76 -9.94 24.11
C PRO A 352 8.42 -9.47 22.70
N ALA A 353 7.53 -8.50 22.59
CA ALA A 353 7.09 -7.88 21.35
C ALA A 353 6.64 -6.45 21.60
N HIS A 354 6.85 -5.57 20.62
CA HIS A 354 6.41 -4.19 20.66
C HIS A 354 5.98 -3.69 19.29
N SER A 355 5.14 -2.66 19.28
CA SER A 355 4.65 -2.02 18.07
C SER A 355 5.72 -1.09 17.47
N ILE A 356 5.84 -1.11 16.15
CA ILE A 356 6.79 -0.30 15.37
C ILE A 356 6.06 0.40 14.22
N GLY A 357 6.72 1.39 13.64
CA GLY A 357 6.22 2.12 12.48
C GLY A 357 5.37 3.34 12.84
N LEU A 358 4.78 3.96 11.81
CA LEU A 358 3.85 5.07 11.98
C LEU A 358 2.45 4.57 12.32
N ALA A 359 1.74 5.30 13.15
CA ALA A 359 0.40 4.92 13.61
C ALA A 359 -0.60 4.61 12.48
N ALA A 360 -0.54 5.31 11.34
CA ALA A 360 -1.39 5.02 10.19
C ALA A 360 -1.01 3.74 9.43
N THR A 361 0.18 3.18 9.72
CA THR A 361 0.73 1.95 9.12
C THR A 361 1.45 1.13 10.19
N PRO A 362 0.75 0.69 11.26
CA PRO A 362 1.36 0.00 12.39
C PRO A 362 1.88 -1.38 11.99
N PHE A 363 2.88 -1.83 12.70
CA PHE A 363 3.38 -3.20 12.64
C PHE A 363 3.81 -3.63 14.05
N ILE A 364 4.25 -4.88 14.20
CA ILE A 364 4.77 -5.41 15.45
C ILE A 364 6.10 -6.12 15.21
N GLU A 365 7.04 -5.97 16.11
CA GLU A 365 8.28 -6.71 16.13
C GLU A 365 8.32 -7.66 17.34
N PHE A 366 8.74 -8.91 17.11
CA PHE A 366 9.01 -9.88 18.16
C PHE A 366 10.51 -9.87 18.46
N GLU A 367 10.86 -9.72 19.74
CA GLU A 367 12.25 -9.59 20.19
C GLU A 367 12.87 -10.96 20.46
N HIS A 368 13.26 -11.66 19.41
CA HIS A 368 14.04 -12.90 19.50
C HIS A 368 15.40 -12.71 18.81
N GLU A 369 16.44 -13.36 19.33
CA GLU A 369 17.79 -13.27 18.79
C GLU A 369 17.84 -13.73 17.33
N HIS A 370 17.23 -14.89 17.05
CA HIS A 370 17.26 -15.46 15.71
C HIS A 370 16.06 -15.02 14.86
N LYS A 371 16.34 -14.63 13.61
CA LYS A 371 15.31 -14.24 12.64
C LYS A 371 14.24 -15.32 12.45
N ALA A 372 14.63 -16.59 12.46
CA ALA A 372 13.69 -17.72 12.29
C ALA A 372 12.63 -17.77 13.39
N ASP A 373 13.00 -17.42 14.63
CA ASP A 373 12.09 -17.39 15.78
C ASP A 373 11.16 -16.17 15.72
N ARG A 374 11.67 -14.99 15.31
CA ARG A 374 10.85 -13.81 15.03
C ARG A 374 9.81 -14.11 13.96
N ASP A 375 10.23 -14.68 12.84
CA ASP A 375 9.34 -15.05 11.73
C ASP A 375 8.30 -16.11 12.15
N ARG A 376 8.68 -17.05 13.02
CA ARG A 376 7.78 -18.06 13.59
C ARG A 376 6.75 -17.44 14.52
N ALA A 377 7.18 -16.58 15.45
CA ALA A 377 6.31 -15.88 16.38
C ALA A 377 5.27 -15.05 15.63
N MET A 378 5.71 -14.27 14.66
CA MET A 378 4.84 -13.46 13.79
C MET A 378 3.81 -14.30 13.06
N ARG A 379 4.20 -15.43 12.45
CA ARG A 379 3.25 -16.34 11.78
C ARG A 379 2.24 -16.94 12.76
N LEU A 380 2.67 -17.34 13.94
CA LEU A 380 1.77 -17.88 14.97
C LEU A 380 0.77 -16.82 15.44
N PHE A 381 1.23 -15.59 15.67
CA PHE A 381 0.38 -14.47 16.02
C PHE A 381 -0.67 -14.18 14.93
N CYS A 382 -0.25 -14.00 13.69
CA CYS A 382 -1.16 -13.72 12.57
C CYS A 382 -2.18 -14.86 12.36
N ASN A 383 -1.77 -16.13 12.53
CA ASN A 383 -2.66 -17.28 12.48
C ASN A 383 -3.73 -17.22 13.57
N ALA A 384 -3.30 -16.90 14.79
CA ALA A 384 -4.22 -16.80 15.92
C ALA A 384 -5.19 -15.61 15.74
N MET A 385 -4.72 -14.48 15.21
CA MET A 385 -5.56 -13.33 14.87
C MET A 385 -6.57 -13.66 13.77
N LEU A 386 -6.15 -14.35 12.70
CA LEU A 386 -7.03 -14.74 11.60
C LEU A 386 -8.20 -15.59 12.08
N SER A 387 -7.94 -16.61 12.92
CA SER A 387 -9.00 -17.47 13.47
C SER A 387 -9.97 -16.72 14.39
N ARG A 388 -9.60 -15.53 14.85
CA ARG A 388 -10.41 -14.61 15.68
C ARG A 388 -11.04 -13.47 14.89
N GLY A 389 -11.04 -13.56 13.58
CA GLY A 389 -11.69 -12.57 12.72
C GLY A 389 -10.88 -11.31 12.44
N HIS A 390 -9.55 -11.39 12.46
CA HIS A 390 -8.65 -10.27 12.12
C HIS A 390 -7.66 -10.70 11.05
N LEU A 391 -7.79 -10.14 9.85
CA LEU A 391 -6.91 -10.42 8.72
C LEU A 391 -5.67 -9.52 8.81
N MET A 392 -4.61 -10.06 9.39
CA MET A 392 -3.28 -9.48 9.48
C MET A 392 -2.27 -10.37 8.75
N THR A 393 -1.23 -9.78 8.19
CA THR A 393 -0.19 -10.49 7.44
C THR A 393 1.16 -10.43 8.16
N PRO A 394 1.92 -11.53 8.16
CA PRO A 394 3.23 -11.56 8.83
C PRO A 394 4.35 -10.83 8.07
N ALA A 395 4.15 -10.53 6.80
CA ALA A 395 5.23 -10.06 5.92
C ALA A 395 5.00 -8.66 5.35
N HIS A 396 4.03 -7.93 5.85
CA HIS A 396 3.72 -6.57 5.39
C HIS A 396 3.06 -5.79 6.53
N HIS A 397 3.26 -4.46 6.54
CA HIS A 397 2.58 -3.56 7.48
C HIS A 397 1.08 -3.76 7.45
N TRP A 398 0.47 -3.44 8.58
CA TRP A 398 -0.97 -3.35 8.68
C TRP A 398 -1.42 -1.92 8.38
N PHE A 399 -2.68 -1.76 8.07
CA PHE A 399 -3.26 -0.48 7.71
C PHE A 399 -4.53 -0.23 8.50
N ILE A 400 -4.77 1.05 8.80
CA ILE A 400 -6.01 1.56 9.39
C ILE A 400 -6.83 2.19 8.28
N CYS A 401 -8.16 2.04 8.29
CA CYS A 401 -9.06 2.77 7.40
C CYS A 401 -10.06 3.63 8.18
N ALA A 402 -10.64 4.61 7.51
CA ALA A 402 -11.57 5.57 8.12
C ALA A 402 -12.84 4.94 8.71
N GLN A 403 -13.24 3.76 8.21
CA GLN A 403 -14.43 3.03 8.69
C GLN A 403 -14.18 2.17 9.92
N MET A 404 -12.94 2.05 10.40
CA MET A 404 -12.68 1.44 11.69
C MET A 404 -13.16 2.34 12.82
N SER A 405 -13.75 1.75 13.86
CA SER A 405 -14.17 2.41 15.08
C SER A 405 -13.23 2.09 16.25
N ASP A 406 -13.33 2.85 17.33
CA ASP A 406 -12.62 2.54 18.58
C ASP A 406 -12.99 1.13 19.07
N ALA A 407 -14.27 0.73 18.92
CA ALA A 407 -14.73 -0.61 19.30
C ALA A 407 -14.11 -1.72 18.43
N ASP A 408 -13.85 -1.47 17.14
CA ASP A 408 -13.12 -2.43 16.28
C ASP A 408 -11.68 -2.59 16.76
N ILE A 409 -11.01 -1.49 17.13
CA ILE A 409 -9.66 -1.52 17.67
C ILE A 409 -9.62 -2.27 19.01
N ASP A 410 -10.54 -1.97 19.92
CA ASP A 410 -10.61 -2.64 21.22
C ASP A 410 -10.89 -4.15 21.10
N HIS A 411 -11.72 -4.53 20.13
CA HIS A 411 -11.96 -5.94 19.81
C HIS A 411 -10.68 -6.61 19.30
N THR A 412 -9.92 -5.92 18.44
CA THR A 412 -8.64 -6.42 17.94
C THR A 412 -7.62 -6.59 19.06
N VAL A 413 -7.51 -5.63 19.97
CA VAL A 413 -6.58 -5.70 21.12
C VAL A 413 -6.93 -6.87 22.04
N ARG A 414 -8.21 -7.11 22.32
CA ARG A 414 -8.62 -8.29 23.12
C ARG A 414 -8.23 -9.60 22.42
N ALA A 415 -8.47 -9.71 21.13
CA ALA A 415 -8.07 -10.88 20.34
C ALA A 415 -6.53 -11.06 20.32
N ALA A 416 -5.79 -9.95 20.30
CA ALA A 416 -4.32 -9.97 20.36
C ALA A 416 -3.81 -10.51 21.70
N GLY A 417 -4.44 -10.18 22.83
CA GLY A 417 -4.07 -10.75 24.13
C GLY A 417 -4.14 -12.27 24.15
N GLU A 418 -5.22 -12.84 23.57
CA GLU A 418 -5.35 -14.29 23.42
C GLU A 418 -4.34 -14.87 22.40
N ALA A 419 -4.02 -14.12 21.33
CA ALA A 419 -3.05 -14.52 20.34
C ALA A 419 -1.63 -14.54 20.91
N PHE A 420 -1.24 -13.55 21.72
CA PHE A 420 0.04 -13.54 22.44
C PHE A 420 0.14 -14.70 23.45
N ALA A 421 -0.92 -14.95 24.22
CA ALA A 421 -0.96 -16.10 25.13
C ALA A 421 -0.81 -17.44 24.38
N PHE A 422 -1.33 -17.54 23.15
CA PHE A 422 -1.11 -18.68 22.27
C PHE A 422 0.36 -18.75 21.81
N VAL A 423 0.93 -17.65 21.32
CA VAL A 423 2.35 -17.58 20.91
C VAL A 423 3.26 -18.06 22.04
N ARG A 424 3.09 -17.49 23.25
CA ARG A 424 3.89 -17.87 24.42
C ARG A 424 3.90 -19.38 24.72
N ARG A 425 2.77 -20.08 24.47
CA ARG A 425 2.71 -21.54 24.67
C ARG A 425 3.38 -22.34 23.56
N MET A 426 3.62 -21.75 22.41
CA MET A 426 4.12 -22.42 21.20
C MET A 426 5.60 -22.16 20.90
N ILE A 427 6.19 -21.17 21.56
CA ILE A 427 7.60 -20.83 21.54
C ILE A 427 8.22 -21.18 22.88
#